data_c0aa20ecc9d119f85497784b8f65b758
#
_entry.id   c0aa20ecc9d119f85497784b8f65b758
#
_cell.length_a   1.000
_cell.length_b   1.000
_cell.length_c   1.000
_cell.angle_alpha   90.00
_cell.angle_beta   90.00
_cell.angle_gamma   90.00
#
_symmetry.space_group_name_H-M   'P 1'
#
loop_
_entity.id
_entity.type
_entity.pdbx_description
1 polymer ?
#
loop_
_entity_poly.entity_id
_entity_poly.type
_entity_poly.pdbx_seq_one_letter_code
_entity_poly.pdbx_strand_id
1 'polypeptide(L)'
;MLAKAEEITKDLETPGQLAPALTHLAAAQSLVGRGEEAKTTLAKAMETVDGIQSVDEQTTALGALVAAVESMDNVDHMETVLAQSLKTATAIQHQAQSVMQQSLRLINRLPAGEQKAEALEQIALAIEQGGAGQFAELQFELATLHHEGRHLPKDATRAAKWYRQAALGGHASAQLNLAVMLLEGEGGAADPSEAFKWLTAAAGQGHAGGQVALGMMLALGQGVEADLVEAHKWVTLSSKSGNEDAAAALEQLAPKLSDDQLAQSAQRVEAWESNQTPAPSALEPAPSPAPPVEPAPAEPATKDEEPTKTAGK
;
A
#
# COMPACT_ATOMS: atom_id res chain seq x y z
N MET A 1 1.74 -25.47 -29.59
CA MET A 1 1.03 -24.84 -28.45
C MET A 1 0.44 -23.49 -28.84
N LEU A 2 1.20 -22.60 -29.50
CA LEU A 2 0.73 -21.26 -29.87
C LEU A 2 -0.52 -21.30 -30.79
N ALA A 3 -0.50 -22.10 -31.86
CA ALA A 3 -1.65 -22.26 -32.78
C ALA A 3 -2.92 -22.74 -32.09
N LYS A 4 -2.81 -23.57 -31.05
CA LYS A 4 -3.96 -24.01 -30.26
C LYS A 4 -4.47 -22.88 -29.33
N ALA A 5 -3.59 -22.03 -28.81
CA ALA A 5 -3.97 -20.85 -28.04
C ALA A 5 -4.68 -19.81 -28.92
N GLU A 6 -4.20 -19.61 -30.16
CA GLU A 6 -4.85 -18.76 -31.16
C GLU A 6 -6.24 -19.27 -31.57
N GLU A 7 -6.42 -20.58 -31.61
CA GLU A 7 -7.71 -21.22 -31.90
C GLU A 7 -8.70 -21.00 -30.73
N ILE A 8 -8.25 -21.22 -29.49
CA ILE A 8 -9.06 -21.03 -28.29
C ILE A 8 -9.56 -19.57 -28.17
N THR A 9 -8.72 -18.58 -28.48
CA THR A 9 -9.15 -17.18 -28.39
C THR A 9 -10.25 -16.80 -29.39
N LYS A 10 -10.43 -17.56 -30.47
CA LYS A 10 -11.50 -17.34 -31.46
C LYS A 10 -12.87 -17.83 -30.99
N ASP A 11 -12.86 -18.82 -30.09
CA ASP A 11 -14.09 -19.45 -29.58
C ASP A 11 -14.62 -18.75 -28.32
N LEU A 12 -13.90 -17.77 -27.77
CA LEU A 12 -14.30 -17.01 -26.60
C LEU A 12 -15.19 -15.82 -26.99
N GLU A 13 -16.42 -15.79 -26.50
CA GLU A 13 -17.41 -14.76 -26.85
C GLU A 13 -17.51 -13.65 -25.80
N THR A 14 -17.17 -13.93 -24.53
CA THR A 14 -17.30 -12.95 -23.45
C THR A 14 -16.01 -12.14 -23.25
N PRO A 15 -16.09 -10.79 -23.15
CA PRO A 15 -14.94 -9.95 -22.96
C PRO A 15 -14.09 -10.33 -21.72
N GLY A 16 -14.75 -10.74 -20.61
CA GLY A 16 -14.08 -11.13 -19.38
C GLY A 16 -13.19 -12.38 -19.51
N GLN A 17 -13.51 -13.30 -20.43
CA GLN A 17 -12.69 -14.48 -20.75
C GLN A 17 -11.69 -14.20 -21.85
N LEU A 18 -12.08 -13.40 -22.85
CA LEU A 18 -11.29 -13.12 -24.02
C LEU A 18 -10.08 -12.23 -23.70
N ALA A 19 -10.21 -11.21 -22.87
CA ALA A 19 -9.12 -10.30 -22.55
C ALA A 19 -7.94 -10.99 -21.85
N PRO A 20 -8.11 -11.79 -20.80
CA PRO A 20 -7.00 -12.55 -20.21
C PRO A 20 -6.38 -13.56 -21.18
N ALA A 21 -7.19 -14.23 -22.00
CA ALA A 21 -6.69 -15.20 -22.98
C ALA A 21 -5.82 -14.54 -24.07
N LEU A 22 -6.26 -13.39 -24.59
CA LEU A 22 -5.47 -12.59 -25.52
C LEU A 22 -4.16 -12.09 -24.87
N THR A 23 -4.23 -11.71 -23.62
CA THR A 23 -3.05 -11.25 -22.86
C THR A 23 -2.00 -12.36 -22.73
N HIS A 24 -2.40 -13.56 -22.36
CA HIS A 24 -1.50 -14.72 -22.30
C HIS A 24 -0.97 -15.12 -23.67
N LEU A 25 -1.80 -14.99 -24.71
CA LEU A 25 -1.37 -15.26 -26.09
C LEU A 25 -0.29 -14.25 -26.52
N ALA A 26 -0.47 -12.97 -26.25
CA ALA A 26 0.52 -11.93 -26.56
C ALA A 26 1.85 -12.18 -25.84
N ALA A 27 1.83 -12.54 -24.55
CA ALA A 27 3.03 -12.89 -23.81
C ALA A 27 3.74 -14.11 -24.43
N ALA A 28 2.99 -15.13 -24.80
CA ALA A 28 3.56 -16.34 -25.46
C ALA A 28 4.14 -16.03 -26.85
N GLN A 29 3.50 -15.15 -27.63
CA GLN A 29 4.00 -14.67 -28.93
C GLN A 29 5.32 -13.90 -28.78
N SER A 30 5.41 -13.02 -27.78
CA SER A 30 6.62 -12.29 -27.45
C SER A 30 7.80 -13.23 -27.10
N LEU A 31 7.56 -14.22 -26.24
CA LEU A 31 8.57 -15.19 -25.81
C LEU A 31 9.15 -16.02 -26.96
N VAL A 32 8.37 -16.25 -28.03
CA VAL A 32 8.87 -16.99 -29.24
C VAL A 32 9.38 -16.06 -30.32
N GLY A 33 9.58 -14.77 -30.02
CA GLY A 33 10.15 -13.79 -30.96
C GLY A 33 9.18 -13.24 -32.01
N ARG A 34 7.84 -13.42 -31.82
CA ARG A 34 6.80 -12.85 -32.68
C ARG A 34 6.32 -11.50 -32.17
N GLY A 35 7.23 -10.53 -32.03
CA GLY A 35 6.96 -9.24 -31.40
C GLY A 35 5.80 -8.45 -32.03
N GLU A 36 5.72 -8.37 -33.36
CA GLU A 36 4.64 -7.62 -34.04
C GLU A 36 3.26 -8.28 -33.86
N GLU A 37 3.21 -9.62 -33.85
CA GLU A 37 1.96 -10.32 -33.55
C GLU A 37 1.54 -10.12 -32.08
N ALA A 38 2.50 -10.14 -31.18
CA ALA A 38 2.27 -9.87 -29.77
C ALA A 38 1.69 -8.46 -29.55
N LYS A 39 2.21 -7.44 -30.24
CA LYS A 39 1.67 -6.07 -30.23
C LYS A 39 0.20 -6.03 -30.65
N THR A 40 -0.10 -6.63 -31.77
CA THR A 40 -1.47 -6.64 -32.31
C THR A 40 -2.43 -7.35 -31.36
N THR A 41 -1.99 -8.46 -30.79
CA THR A 41 -2.77 -9.25 -29.84
C THR A 41 -2.99 -8.49 -28.53
N LEU A 42 -1.99 -7.77 -28.04
CA LEU A 42 -2.07 -6.95 -26.84
C LEU A 42 -3.03 -5.77 -27.03
N ALA A 43 -2.95 -5.08 -28.17
CA ALA A 43 -3.88 -3.99 -28.50
C ALA A 43 -5.33 -4.48 -28.49
N LYS A 44 -5.59 -5.66 -29.07
CA LYS A 44 -6.91 -6.28 -29.02
C LYS A 44 -7.34 -6.69 -27.61
N ALA A 45 -6.43 -7.16 -26.77
CA ALA A 45 -6.70 -7.46 -25.38
C ALA A 45 -7.16 -6.18 -24.61
N MET A 46 -6.46 -5.07 -24.84
CA MET A 46 -6.80 -3.77 -24.22
C MET A 46 -8.18 -3.26 -24.65
N GLU A 47 -8.49 -3.31 -25.95
CA GLU A 47 -9.81 -2.95 -26.45
C GLU A 47 -10.92 -3.83 -25.84
N THR A 48 -10.62 -5.11 -25.64
CA THR A 48 -11.55 -6.07 -25.02
C THR A 48 -11.80 -5.74 -23.55
N VAL A 49 -10.80 -5.28 -22.81
CA VAL A 49 -10.94 -4.87 -21.39
C VAL A 49 -11.94 -3.73 -21.24
N ASP A 50 -11.97 -2.77 -22.17
CA ASP A 50 -12.93 -1.67 -22.15
C ASP A 50 -14.38 -2.15 -22.32
N GLY A 51 -14.60 -3.29 -22.94
CA GLY A 51 -15.91 -3.93 -23.09
C GLY A 51 -16.42 -4.71 -21.89
N ILE A 52 -15.60 -4.92 -20.86
CA ILE A 52 -15.98 -5.68 -19.66
C ILE A 52 -16.88 -4.83 -18.78
N GLN A 53 -18.09 -5.34 -18.47
CA GLN A 53 -19.08 -4.63 -17.65
C GLN A 53 -18.85 -4.83 -16.14
N SER A 54 -18.26 -5.96 -15.75
CA SER A 54 -17.97 -6.27 -14.35
C SER A 54 -16.65 -5.61 -13.93
N VAL A 55 -16.70 -4.81 -12.88
CA VAL A 55 -15.53 -4.13 -12.31
C VAL A 55 -14.46 -5.13 -11.83
N ASP A 56 -14.89 -6.23 -11.21
CA ASP A 56 -13.97 -7.28 -10.72
C ASP A 56 -13.25 -7.98 -11.88
N GLU A 57 -14.00 -8.33 -12.95
CA GLU A 57 -13.42 -8.94 -14.14
C GLU A 57 -12.50 -7.96 -14.87
N GLN A 58 -12.87 -6.69 -14.96
CA GLN A 58 -12.07 -5.64 -15.59
C GLN A 58 -10.76 -5.41 -14.85
N THR A 59 -10.80 -5.35 -13.51
CA THR A 59 -9.60 -5.22 -12.66
C THR A 59 -8.68 -6.43 -12.81
N THR A 60 -9.25 -7.63 -12.85
CA THR A 60 -8.50 -8.88 -13.03
C THR A 60 -7.82 -8.91 -14.40
N ALA A 61 -8.54 -8.53 -15.45
CA ALA A 61 -8.02 -8.49 -16.82
C ALA A 61 -6.91 -7.45 -16.98
N LEU A 62 -7.05 -6.26 -16.35
CA LEU A 62 -5.99 -5.25 -16.31
C LEU A 62 -4.74 -5.74 -15.58
N GLY A 63 -4.92 -6.40 -14.42
CA GLY A 63 -3.80 -7.00 -13.69
C GLY A 63 -3.03 -8.02 -14.53
N ALA A 64 -3.74 -8.85 -15.28
CA ALA A 64 -3.13 -9.80 -16.22
C ALA A 64 -2.38 -9.10 -17.36
N LEU A 65 -2.94 -8.01 -17.91
CA LEU A 65 -2.29 -7.18 -18.94
C LEU A 65 -0.98 -6.59 -18.45
N VAL A 66 -0.99 -5.98 -17.27
CA VAL A 66 0.21 -5.39 -16.66
C VAL A 66 1.28 -6.45 -16.43
N ALA A 67 0.92 -7.60 -15.86
CA ALA A 67 1.86 -8.71 -15.62
C ALA A 67 2.45 -9.29 -16.92
N ALA A 68 1.65 -9.37 -17.99
CA ALA A 68 2.13 -9.84 -19.30
C ALA A 68 3.13 -8.86 -19.89
N VAL A 69 2.84 -7.57 -19.86
CA VAL A 69 3.75 -6.52 -20.36
C VAL A 69 5.03 -6.45 -19.55
N GLU A 70 4.97 -6.64 -18.22
CA GLU A 70 6.17 -6.80 -17.37
C GLU A 70 7.08 -7.92 -17.89
N SER A 71 6.50 -9.03 -18.36
CA SER A 71 7.26 -10.18 -18.87
C SER A 71 7.86 -9.97 -20.26
N MET A 72 7.31 -9.02 -21.03
CA MET A 72 7.70 -8.79 -22.44
C MET A 72 8.93 -7.89 -22.62
N ASP A 73 9.33 -7.18 -21.58
CA ASP A 73 10.47 -6.23 -21.56
C ASP A 73 10.49 -5.22 -22.72
N ASN A 74 9.30 -4.73 -23.11
CA ASN A 74 9.10 -3.82 -24.23
C ASN A 74 8.49 -2.51 -23.76
N VAL A 75 9.27 -1.43 -23.87
CA VAL A 75 8.93 -0.09 -23.37
C VAL A 75 7.67 0.49 -24.03
N ASP A 76 7.54 0.34 -25.36
CA ASP A 76 6.39 0.91 -26.10
C ASP A 76 5.05 0.31 -25.65
N HIS A 77 5.06 -0.96 -25.25
CA HIS A 77 3.86 -1.63 -24.72
C HIS A 77 3.56 -1.21 -23.29
N MET A 78 4.60 -0.97 -22.48
CA MET A 78 4.46 -0.51 -21.11
C MET A 78 3.66 0.79 -21.04
N GLU A 79 3.97 1.76 -21.90
CA GLU A 79 3.27 3.05 -21.94
C GLU A 79 1.79 2.91 -22.30
N THR A 80 1.51 2.13 -23.36
CA THR A 80 0.14 1.98 -23.82
C THR A 80 -0.75 1.27 -22.80
N VAL A 81 -0.24 0.18 -22.20
CA VAL A 81 -0.96 -0.56 -21.14
C VAL A 81 -1.09 0.29 -19.88
N LEU A 82 -0.07 1.09 -19.56
CA LEU A 82 -0.10 2.00 -18.44
C LEU A 82 -1.19 3.06 -18.58
N ALA A 83 -1.25 3.74 -19.72
CA ALA A 83 -2.29 4.74 -19.99
C ALA A 83 -3.71 4.15 -19.87
N GLN A 84 -3.91 2.94 -20.39
CA GLN A 84 -5.18 2.23 -20.28
C GLN A 84 -5.50 1.81 -18.84
N SER A 85 -4.51 1.24 -18.12
CA SER A 85 -4.71 0.81 -16.74
C SER A 85 -5.05 1.98 -15.82
N LEU A 86 -4.41 3.13 -16.03
CA LEU A 86 -4.69 4.36 -15.28
C LEU A 86 -6.08 4.93 -15.58
N LYS A 87 -6.46 4.98 -16.85
CA LYS A 87 -7.80 5.42 -17.27
C LYS A 87 -8.90 4.57 -16.64
N THR A 88 -8.69 3.26 -16.61
CA THR A 88 -9.67 2.33 -16.03
C THR A 88 -9.64 2.37 -14.50
N ALA A 89 -8.46 2.47 -13.88
CA ALA A 89 -8.32 2.62 -12.44
C ALA A 89 -9.01 3.88 -11.89
N THR A 90 -9.00 4.99 -12.64
CA THR A 90 -9.73 6.22 -12.26
C THR A 90 -11.24 6.04 -12.32
N ALA A 91 -11.75 5.19 -13.21
CA ALA A 91 -13.18 4.88 -13.31
C ALA A 91 -13.67 3.94 -12.18
N ILE A 92 -12.77 3.19 -11.54
CA ILE A 92 -13.07 2.13 -10.56
C ILE A 92 -12.58 2.54 -9.17
N GLN A 93 -13.22 3.48 -8.51
CA GLN A 93 -12.77 4.15 -7.28
C GLN A 93 -12.32 3.23 -6.11
N HIS A 94 -12.80 1.99 -5.99
CA HIS A 94 -12.55 1.14 -4.81
C HIS A 94 -11.60 -0.06 -5.03
N GLN A 95 -11.33 -0.45 -6.26
CA GLN A 95 -10.44 -1.60 -6.57
C GLN A 95 -9.14 -1.18 -7.28
N ALA A 96 -8.95 0.11 -7.45
CA ALA A 96 -7.82 0.70 -8.20
C ALA A 96 -6.45 0.46 -7.55
N GLN A 97 -6.37 0.13 -6.26
CA GLN A 97 -5.11 0.06 -5.53
C GLN A 97 -4.13 -0.98 -6.12
N SER A 98 -4.63 -2.17 -6.44
CA SER A 98 -3.81 -3.23 -7.05
C SER A 98 -3.30 -2.83 -8.44
N VAL A 99 -4.18 -2.27 -9.28
CA VAL A 99 -3.83 -1.81 -10.63
C VAL A 99 -2.85 -0.64 -10.57
N MET A 100 -3.04 0.29 -9.65
CA MET A 100 -2.13 1.42 -9.43
C MET A 100 -0.73 0.97 -8.98
N GLN A 101 -0.64 0.04 -8.02
CA GLN A 101 0.64 -0.53 -7.60
C GLN A 101 1.36 -1.25 -8.73
N GLN A 102 0.63 -2.01 -9.55
CA GLN A 102 1.19 -2.67 -10.72
C GLN A 102 1.65 -1.66 -11.77
N SER A 103 0.86 -0.61 -12.02
CA SER A 103 1.22 0.49 -12.93
C SER A 103 2.50 1.20 -12.47
N LEU A 104 2.68 1.41 -11.17
CA LEU A 104 3.90 2.00 -10.63
C LEU A 104 5.13 1.11 -10.84
N ARG A 105 4.99 -0.22 -10.71
CA ARG A 105 6.08 -1.15 -11.04
C ARG A 105 6.51 -1.04 -12.50
N LEU A 106 5.55 -0.93 -13.42
CA LEU A 106 5.84 -0.70 -14.85
C LEU A 106 6.58 0.63 -15.06
N ILE A 107 6.10 1.71 -14.45
CA ILE A 107 6.75 3.02 -14.55
C ILE A 107 8.20 2.97 -14.03
N ASN A 108 8.44 2.25 -12.95
CA ASN A 108 9.79 2.12 -12.41
C ASN A 108 10.76 1.40 -13.37
N ARG A 109 10.25 0.58 -14.29
CA ARG A 109 11.03 -0.08 -15.35
C ARG A 109 11.22 0.78 -16.60
N LEU A 110 10.42 1.84 -16.78
CA LEU A 110 10.63 2.78 -17.88
C LEU A 110 12.01 3.45 -17.75
N PRO A 111 12.72 3.67 -18.87
CA PRO A 111 13.94 4.44 -18.86
C PRO A 111 13.67 5.87 -18.37
N ALA A 112 14.69 6.46 -17.72
CA ALA A 112 14.61 7.84 -17.28
C ALA A 112 14.37 8.75 -18.50
N GLY A 113 13.33 9.60 -18.46
CA GLY A 113 12.98 10.48 -19.55
C GLY A 113 11.59 11.09 -19.41
N GLU A 114 11.16 11.80 -20.45
CA GLU A 114 9.89 12.52 -20.51
C GLU A 114 8.68 11.57 -20.35
N GLN A 115 8.75 10.39 -20.94
CA GLN A 115 7.71 9.36 -20.87
C GLN A 115 7.45 8.87 -19.46
N LYS A 116 8.53 8.62 -18.70
CA LYS A 116 8.42 8.24 -17.28
C LYS A 116 7.82 9.36 -16.44
N ALA A 117 8.21 10.61 -16.71
CA ALA A 117 7.68 11.78 -16.02
C ALA A 117 6.18 11.95 -16.30
N GLU A 118 5.75 11.82 -17.56
CA GLU A 118 4.34 11.90 -17.94
C GLU A 118 3.50 10.80 -17.30
N ALA A 119 3.98 9.56 -17.29
CA ALA A 119 3.32 8.44 -16.66
C ALA A 119 3.16 8.65 -15.14
N LEU A 120 4.18 9.18 -14.45
CA LEU A 120 4.13 9.51 -13.04
C LEU A 120 3.13 10.65 -12.75
N GLU A 121 3.04 11.66 -13.61
CA GLU A 121 2.03 12.73 -13.47
C GLU A 121 0.61 12.18 -13.66
N GLN A 122 0.39 11.27 -14.59
CA GLN A 122 -0.92 10.63 -14.78
C GLN A 122 -1.33 9.81 -13.56
N ILE A 123 -0.40 9.04 -12.95
CA ILE A 123 -0.66 8.36 -11.67
C ILE A 123 -1.00 9.37 -10.58
N ALA A 124 -0.26 10.47 -10.47
CA ALA A 124 -0.52 11.51 -9.49
C ALA A 124 -1.95 12.03 -9.58
N LEU A 125 -2.40 12.36 -10.80
CA LEU A 125 -3.77 12.81 -11.06
C LEU A 125 -4.83 11.75 -10.67
N ALA A 126 -4.56 10.49 -10.99
CA ALA A 126 -5.45 9.39 -10.66
C ALA A 126 -5.58 9.18 -9.14
N ILE A 127 -4.47 9.30 -8.40
CA ILE A 127 -4.44 9.22 -6.94
C ILE A 127 -5.18 10.40 -6.30
N GLU A 128 -5.04 11.62 -6.83
CA GLU A 128 -5.78 12.80 -6.34
C GLU A 128 -7.30 12.61 -6.41
N GLN A 129 -7.79 11.91 -7.43
CA GLN A 129 -9.21 11.62 -7.60
C GLN A 129 -9.71 10.47 -6.71
N GLY A 130 -8.82 9.55 -6.29
CA GLY A 130 -9.15 8.36 -5.51
C GLY A 130 -9.27 8.55 -3.99
N GLY A 131 -8.92 9.71 -3.45
CA GLY A 131 -9.03 10.04 -2.01
C GLY A 131 -7.75 9.80 -1.20
N ALA A 132 -7.60 10.57 -0.12
CA ALA A 132 -6.45 10.51 0.77
C ALA A 132 -6.39 9.16 1.52
N GLY A 133 -5.19 8.59 1.65
CA GLY A 133 -4.90 7.47 2.54
C GLY A 133 -4.94 6.07 1.93
N GLN A 134 -5.64 5.87 0.82
CA GLN A 134 -5.68 4.54 0.17
C GLN A 134 -4.38 4.18 -0.57
N PHE A 135 -3.56 5.18 -0.90
CA PHE A 135 -2.35 5.04 -1.72
C PHE A 135 -1.12 5.63 -1.03
N ALA A 136 -1.03 5.48 0.29
CA ALA A 136 0.00 6.16 1.10
C ALA A 136 1.43 5.85 0.62
N GLU A 137 1.71 4.62 0.21
CA GLU A 137 3.01 4.23 -0.37
C GLU A 137 3.28 4.96 -1.69
N LEU A 138 2.31 4.96 -2.61
CA LEU A 138 2.44 5.64 -3.90
C LEU A 138 2.60 7.15 -3.75
N GLN A 139 1.85 7.74 -2.83
CA GLN A 139 1.94 9.16 -2.50
C GLN A 139 3.30 9.51 -1.90
N PHE A 140 3.87 8.63 -1.07
CA PHE A 140 5.22 8.77 -0.55
C PHE A 140 6.28 8.70 -1.66
N GLU A 141 6.19 7.75 -2.59
CA GLU A 141 7.11 7.65 -3.72
C GLU A 141 7.05 8.88 -4.62
N LEU A 142 5.84 9.36 -4.97
CA LEU A 142 5.66 10.60 -5.75
C LEU A 142 6.26 11.82 -5.03
N ALA A 143 6.03 11.92 -3.73
CA ALA A 143 6.61 12.97 -2.91
C ALA A 143 8.14 12.96 -2.97
N THR A 144 8.74 11.78 -2.86
CA THR A 144 10.20 11.59 -2.93
C THR A 144 10.75 11.99 -4.30
N LEU A 145 10.08 11.60 -5.38
CA LEU A 145 10.49 11.96 -6.75
C LEU A 145 10.48 13.47 -6.99
N HIS A 146 9.45 14.19 -6.50
CA HIS A 146 9.39 15.65 -6.56
C HIS A 146 10.41 16.31 -5.63
N HIS A 147 10.64 15.76 -4.45
CA HIS A 147 11.59 16.30 -3.48
C HIS A 147 13.04 16.22 -3.99
N GLU A 148 13.41 15.07 -4.54
CA GLU A 148 14.76 14.84 -5.06
C GLU A 148 14.97 15.37 -6.48
N GLY A 149 13.90 15.59 -7.24
CA GLY A 149 13.99 15.97 -8.65
C GLY A 149 14.43 14.81 -9.54
N ARG A 150 14.13 13.55 -9.13
CA ARG A 150 14.43 12.36 -9.94
C ARG A 150 13.27 12.07 -10.87
N HIS A 151 13.52 12.06 -12.17
CA HIS A 151 12.56 11.82 -13.25
C HIS A 151 11.47 12.89 -13.40
N LEU A 152 11.13 13.60 -12.33
CA LEU A 152 10.24 14.75 -12.30
C LEU A 152 11.04 16.02 -11.94
N PRO A 153 10.63 17.22 -12.36
CA PRO A 153 11.23 18.46 -11.90
C PRO A 153 11.15 18.54 -10.37
N LYS A 154 12.25 18.99 -9.72
CA LYS A 154 12.23 19.24 -8.28
C LYS A 154 11.16 20.29 -7.97
N ASP A 155 10.22 19.93 -7.13
CA ASP A 155 9.11 20.78 -6.68
C ASP A 155 8.77 20.48 -5.21
N ALA A 156 9.33 21.27 -4.32
CA ALA A 156 9.14 21.11 -2.89
C ALA A 156 7.67 21.32 -2.46
N THR A 157 6.91 22.15 -3.16
CA THR A 157 5.49 22.38 -2.85
C THR A 157 4.66 21.14 -3.18
N ARG A 158 4.90 20.53 -4.34
CA ARG A 158 4.25 19.25 -4.70
C ARG A 158 4.71 18.13 -3.78
N ALA A 159 6.00 18.06 -3.45
CA ALA A 159 6.54 17.07 -2.51
C ALA A 159 5.84 17.16 -1.15
N ALA A 160 5.73 18.36 -0.56
CA ALA A 160 5.04 18.58 0.70
C ALA A 160 3.57 18.18 0.65
N LYS A 161 2.88 18.47 -0.48
CA LYS A 161 1.48 18.05 -0.70
C LYS A 161 1.36 16.53 -0.69
N TRP A 162 2.21 15.81 -1.43
CA TRP A 162 2.18 14.36 -1.52
C TRP A 162 2.60 13.68 -0.22
N TYR A 163 3.65 14.17 0.46
CA TYR A 163 4.02 13.70 1.80
C TYR A 163 2.88 13.88 2.78
N ARG A 164 2.13 14.99 2.73
CA ARG A 164 0.96 15.22 3.58
C ARG A 164 -0.15 14.20 3.34
N GLN A 165 -0.43 13.87 2.09
CA GLN A 165 -1.42 12.84 1.76
C GLN A 165 -1.00 11.45 2.27
N ALA A 166 0.25 11.06 2.06
CA ALA A 166 0.80 9.82 2.56
C ALA A 166 0.82 9.77 4.11
N ALA A 167 1.19 10.89 4.75
CA ALA A 167 1.20 11.02 6.21
C ALA A 167 -0.20 10.89 6.82
N LEU A 168 -1.23 11.47 6.19
CA LEU A 168 -2.64 11.27 6.55
C LEU A 168 -3.08 9.81 6.39
N GLY A 169 -2.51 9.09 5.42
CA GLY A 169 -2.67 7.66 5.24
C GLY A 169 -1.90 6.80 6.23
N GLY A 170 -1.18 7.40 7.18
CA GLY A 170 -0.43 6.68 8.21
C GLY A 170 0.99 6.27 7.83
N HIS A 171 1.52 6.70 6.66
CA HIS A 171 2.86 6.32 6.23
C HIS A 171 3.95 7.01 7.10
N ALA A 172 4.63 6.24 7.95
CA ALA A 172 5.54 6.78 8.96
C ALA A 172 6.73 7.57 8.38
N SER A 173 7.33 7.10 7.28
CA SER A 173 8.42 7.85 6.61
C SER A 173 7.92 9.15 5.98
N ALA A 174 6.69 9.19 5.48
CA ALA A 174 6.10 10.43 4.98
C ALA A 174 5.83 11.44 6.09
N GLN A 175 5.40 10.96 7.28
CA GLN A 175 5.23 11.79 8.46
C GLN A 175 6.55 12.44 8.89
N LEU A 176 7.65 11.66 8.90
CA LEU A 176 8.98 12.18 9.16
C LEU A 176 9.40 13.22 8.13
N ASN A 177 9.31 12.89 6.83
CA ASN A 177 9.79 13.78 5.76
C ASN A 177 8.97 15.07 5.71
N LEU A 178 7.65 14.99 5.89
CA LEU A 178 6.79 16.16 5.99
C LEU A 178 7.19 17.04 7.17
N ALA A 179 7.46 16.44 8.33
CA ALA A 179 7.88 17.18 9.51
C ALA A 179 9.21 17.91 9.30
N VAL A 180 10.18 17.27 8.64
CA VAL A 180 11.46 17.92 8.28
C VAL A 180 11.20 19.10 7.35
N MET A 181 10.41 18.94 6.30
CA MET A 181 10.04 20.03 5.40
C MET A 181 9.34 21.19 6.12
N LEU A 182 8.45 20.88 7.08
CA LEU A 182 7.78 21.90 7.91
C LEU A 182 8.76 22.62 8.85
N LEU A 183 9.78 21.96 9.36
CA LEU A 183 10.82 22.60 10.20
C LEU A 183 11.70 23.54 9.39
N GLU A 184 12.04 23.15 8.16
CA GLU A 184 12.91 23.91 7.27
C GLU A 184 12.16 24.98 6.46
N GLY A 185 10.82 24.92 6.41
CA GLY A 185 10.00 25.78 5.57
C GLY A 185 10.12 25.42 4.08
N GLU A 186 10.51 24.15 3.79
CA GLU A 186 10.65 23.70 2.41
C GLU A 186 9.24 23.36 1.84
N GLY A 187 8.89 23.97 0.72
CA GLY A 187 7.58 23.77 0.08
C GLY A 187 6.42 24.57 0.70
N GLY A 188 6.69 25.40 1.73
CA GLY A 188 5.70 26.23 2.39
C GLY A 188 6.28 27.05 3.53
N ALA A 189 5.42 27.64 4.38
CA ALA A 189 5.88 28.30 5.60
C ALA A 189 6.31 27.25 6.64
N ALA A 190 7.36 27.56 7.40
CA ALA A 190 7.77 26.72 8.53
C ALA A 190 6.69 26.65 9.60
N ASP A 191 6.36 25.46 10.05
CA ASP A 191 5.41 25.21 11.15
C ASP A 191 5.96 24.11 12.08
N PRO A 192 6.77 24.50 13.08
CA PRO A 192 7.30 23.54 14.05
C PRO A 192 6.21 22.85 14.88
N SER A 193 5.07 23.51 15.11
CA SER A 193 3.97 22.91 15.88
C SER A 193 3.27 21.80 15.10
N GLU A 194 3.12 21.95 13.80
CA GLU A 194 2.61 20.88 12.93
C GLU A 194 3.65 19.76 12.79
N ALA A 195 4.93 20.11 12.61
CA ALA A 195 6.02 19.13 12.55
C ALA A 195 6.06 18.23 13.79
N PHE A 196 5.89 18.81 14.99
CA PHE A 196 5.81 18.04 16.24
C PHE A 196 4.69 16.98 16.22
N LYS A 197 3.50 17.32 15.68
CA LYS A 197 2.39 16.36 15.56
C LYS A 197 2.74 15.19 14.65
N TRP A 198 3.36 15.47 13.51
CA TRP A 198 3.75 14.44 12.56
C TRP A 198 4.88 13.56 13.10
N LEU A 199 5.87 14.13 13.77
CA LEU A 199 6.93 13.35 14.42
C LEU A 199 6.39 12.49 15.55
N THR A 200 5.42 13.01 16.33
CA THR A 200 4.74 12.22 17.37
C THR A 200 4.03 11.02 16.76
N ALA A 201 3.37 11.20 15.62
CA ALA A 201 2.70 10.11 14.92
C ALA A 201 3.71 9.07 14.39
N ALA A 202 4.80 9.50 13.76
CA ALA A 202 5.85 8.59 13.27
C ALA A 202 6.54 7.83 14.40
N ALA A 203 6.92 8.53 15.48
CA ALA A 203 7.55 7.94 16.66
C ALA A 203 6.65 6.94 17.36
N GLY A 204 5.35 7.24 17.46
CA GLY A 204 4.33 6.36 18.02
C GLY A 204 4.15 5.06 17.23
N GLN A 205 4.44 5.07 15.95
CA GLN A 205 4.48 3.87 15.09
C GLN A 205 5.81 3.10 15.19
N GLY A 206 6.75 3.54 16.02
CA GLY A 206 8.06 2.91 16.17
C GLY A 206 9.07 3.30 15.08
N HIS A 207 8.80 4.34 14.28
CA HIS A 207 9.73 4.77 13.24
C HIS A 207 11.00 5.39 13.87
N ALA A 208 12.12 4.69 13.75
CA ALA A 208 13.36 5.05 14.48
C ALA A 208 13.83 6.48 14.17
N GLY A 209 13.87 6.90 12.89
CA GLY A 209 14.19 8.29 12.52
C GLY A 209 13.22 9.31 13.11
N GLY A 210 11.91 8.99 13.13
CA GLY A 210 10.88 9.82 13.76
C GLY A 210 11.08 9.97 15.25
N GLN A 211 11.50 8.90 15.94
CA GLN A 211 11.81 8.93 17.39
C GLN A 211 13.01 9.83 17.71
N VAL A 212 14.09 9.76 16.91
CA VAL A 212 15.23 10.69 17.08
C VAL A 212 14.79 12.13 16.84
N ALA A 213 14.10 12.39 15.72
CA ALA A 213 13.67 13.74 15.38
C ALA A 213 12.73 14.33 16.43
N LEU A 214 11.77 13.55 16.95
CA LEU A 214 10.89 13.95 18.05
C LEU A 214 11.70 14.26 19.33
N GLY A 215 12.64 13.38 19.67
CA GLY A 215 13.51 13.58 20.82
C GLY A 215 14.33 14.87 20.72
N MET A 216 14.87 15.17 19.55
CA MET A 216 15.61 16.42 19.32
C MET A 216 14.71 17.66 19.40
N MET A 217 13.47 17.60 18.86
CA MET A 217 12.50 18.70 19.01
C MET A 217 12.17 18.97 20.47
N LEU A 218 11.90 17.91 21.25
CA LEU A 218 11.64 18.03 22.70
C LEU A 218 12.84 18.56 23.47
N ALA A 219 14.05 18.14 23.11
CA ALA A 219 15.27 18.63 23.76
C ALA A 219 15.54 20.13 23.52
N LEU A 220 15.16 20.63 22.33
CA LEU A 220 15.38 21.99 21.90
C LEU A 220 14.20 22.94 22.20
N GLY A 221 13.03 22.37 22.53
CA GLY A 221 11.81 23.14 22.71
C GLY A 221 11.28 23.76 21.40
N GLN A 222 11.48 23.09 20.26
CA GLN A 222 11.03 23.58 18.96
C GLN A 222 9.55 23.25 18.74
N GLY A 223 8.69 24.26 18.69
CA GLY A 223 7.25 24.08 18.48
C GLY A 223 6.50 23.43 19.67
N VAL A 224 7.19 23.12 20.74
CA VAL A 224 6.70 22.49 21.98
C VAL A 224 7.58 22.95 23.15
N GLU A 225 7.07 22.86 24.38
CA GLU A 225 7.88 23.07 25.58
C GLU A 225 8.96 21.99 25.68
N ALA A 226 10.20 22.40 26.10
CA ALA A 226 11.30 21.47 26.21
C ALA A 226 11.09 20.44 27.33
N ASP A 227 11.23 19.16 27.04
CA ASP A 227 11.22 18.05 28.00
C ASP A 227 12.40 17.10 27.71
N LEU A 228 13.47 17.27 28.47
CA LEU A 228 14.67 16.44 28.31
C LEU A 228 14.45 14.96 28.70
N VAL A 229 13.54 14.70 29.64
CA VAL A 229 13.21 13.31 30.08
C VAL A 229 12.49 12.58 28.95
N GLU A 230 11.50 13.22 28.36
CA GLU A 230 10.76 12.67 27.23
C GLU A 230 11.65 12.57 25.96
N ALA A 231 12.51 13.58 25.74
CA ALA A 231 13.51 13.57 24.67
C ALA A 231 14.42 12.34 24.79
N HIS A 232 14.98 12.10 25.97
CA HIS A 232 15.87 10.95 26.23
C HIS A 232 15.15 9.62 26.03
N LYS A 233 13.90 9.50 26.47
CA LYS A 233 13.07 8.31 26.22
C LYS A 233 12.98 7.98 24.73
N TRP A 234 12.58 8.96 23.91
CA TRP A 234 12.39 8.72 22.47
C TRP A 234 13.69 8.35 21.76
N VAL A 235 14.78 9.04 22.09
CA VAL A 235 16.10 8.72 21.54
C VAL A 235 16.59 7.35 22.01
N THR A 236 16.31 6.96 23.26
CA THR A 236 16.63 5.62 23.76
C THR A 236 15.88 4.52 23.00
N LEU A 237 14.58 4.71 22.73
CA LEU A 237 13.79 3.77 21.94
C LEU A 237 14.36 3.60 20.52
N SER A 238 14.74 4.70 19.89
CA SER A 238 15.39 4.67 18.58
C SER A 238 16.74 3.96 18.60
N SER A 239 17.56 4.18 19.63
CA SER A 239 18.85 3.51 19.79
C SER A 239 18.66 1.99 19.94
N LYS A 240 17.68 1.54 20.71
CA LYS A 240 17.32 0.12 20.84
C LYS A 240 16.90 -0.51 19.50
N SER A 241 16.36 0.28 18.58
CA SER A 241 16.01 -0.15 17.23
C SER A 241 17.20 -0.16 16.26
N GLY A 242 18.40 0.14 16.73
CA GLY A 242 19.63 0.10 15.94
C GLY A 242 19.90 1.35 15.12
N ASN A 243 19.25 2.48 15.41
CA ASN A 243 19.52 3.74 14.74
C ASN A 243 20.83 4.36 15.22
N GLU A 244 21.79 4.54 14.31
CA GLU A 244 23.13 5.06 14.64
C GLU A 244 23.09 6.53 15.11
N ASP A 245 22.21 7.35 14.55
CA ASP A 245 22.07 8.76 14.94
C ASP A 245 21.59 8.91 16.39
N ALA A 246 20.83 7.94 16.87
CA ALA A 246 20.32 7.94 18.24
C ALA A 246 21.45 7.82 19.28
N ALA A 247 22.51 7.08 18.98
CA ALA A 247 23.65 6.93 19.89
C ALA A 247 24.34 8.28 20.12
N ALA A 248 24.60 9.02 19.05
CA ALA A 248 25.19 10.36 19.12
C ALA A 248 24.28 11.36 19.86
N ALA A 249 22.96 11.26 19.66
CA ALA A 249 21.99 12.09 20.38
C ALA A 249 21.94 11.78 21.88
N LEU A 250 22.04 10.51 22.28
CA LEU A 250 22.10 10.11 23.70
C LEU A 250 23.35 10.65 24.38
N GLU A 251 24.51 10.59 23.73
CA GLU A 251 25.75 11.16 24.25
C GLU A 251 25.64 12.68 24.55
N GLN A 252 24.82 13.38 23.80
CA GLN A 252 24.57 14.82 24.00
C GLN A 252 23.50 15.11 25.06
N LEU A 253 22.50 14.21 25.22
CA LEU A 253 21.37 14.40 26.11
C LEU A 253 21.65 13.94 27.52
N ALA A 254 22.27 12.74 27.69
CA ALA A 254 22.47 12.13 28.99
C ALA A 254 23.22 13.03 30.00
N PRO A 255 24.27 13.80 29.64
CA PRO A 255 24.94 14.70 30.56
C PRO A 255 24.10 15.89 31.06
N LYS A 256 22.95 16.15 30.41
CA LYS A 256 22.05 17.25 30.78
C LYS A 256 20.95 16.82 31.77
N LEU A 257 20.88 15.54 32.09
CA LEU A 257 19.89 14.92 32.96
C LEU A 257 20.51 14.51 34.29
N SER A 258 19.77 14.65 35.38
CA SER A 258 20.13 14.05 36.66
C SER A 258 19.86 12.55 36.66
N ASP A 259 20.45 11.82 37.65
CA ASP A 259 20.23 10.38 37.81
C ASP A 259 18.72 10.06 37.98
N ASP A 260 17.98 10.88 38.71
CA ASP A 260 16.52 10.72 38.87
C ASP A 260 15.77 10.91 37.56
N GLN A 261 16.18 11.85 36.71
CA GLN A 261 15.59 12.10 35.39
C GLN A 261 15.92 10.95 34.42
N LEU A 262 17.12 10.42 34.46
CA LEU A 262 17.50 9.23 33.68
C LEU A 262 16.67 8.00 34.11
N ALA A 263 16.46 7.81 35.43
CA ALA A 263 15.59 6.74 35.93
C ALA A 263 14.14 6.91 35.48
N GLN A 264 13.59 8.15 35.50
CA GLN A 264 12.26 8.43 34.97
C GLN A 264 12.16 8.14 33.48
N SER A 265 13.16 8.52 32.69
CA SER A 265 13.20 8.20 31.27
C SER A 265 13.19 6.71 31.03
N ALA A 266 14.00 5.93 31.76
CA ALA A 266 14.04 4.49 31.66
C ALA A 266 12.67 3.85 31.97
N GLN A 267 11.98 4.31 33.01
CA GLN A 267 10.61 3.86 33.33
C GLN A 267 9.63 4.16 32.18
N ARG A 268 9.72 5.34 31.55
CA ARG A 268 8.88 5.70 30.40
C ARG A 268 9.18 4.81 29.16
N VAL A 269 10.43 4.41 28.97
CA VAL A 269 10.82 3.45 27.91
C VAL A 269 10.17 2.09 28.16
N GLU A 270 10.30 1.54 29.38
CA GLU A 270 9.71 0.25 29.73
C GLU A 270 8.18 0.26 29.60
N ALA A 271 7.53 1.33 30.05
CA ALA A 271 6.10 1.49 29.91
C ALA A 271 5.65 1.54 28.45
N TRP A 272 6.41 2.22 27.58
CA TRP A 272 6.11 2.28 26.15
C TRP A 272 6.29 0.90 25.49
N GLU A 273 7.38 0.20 25.76
CA GLU A 273 7.65 -1.14 25.23
C GLU A 273 6.58 -2.15 25.67
N SER A 274 6.15 -2.09 26.94
CA SER A 274 5.09 -2.96 27.46
C SER A 274 3.75 -2.75 26.76
N ASN A 275 3.45 -1.52 26.33
CA ASN A 275 2.23 -1.20 25.60
C ASN A 275 2.32 -1.56 24.11
N GLN A 276 3.51 -1.69 23.56
CA GLN A 276 3.73 -2.06 22.15
C GLN A 276 3.83 -3.59 21.94
N THR A 277 4.12 -4.36 22.99
CA THR A 277 4.03 -5.82 22.89
C THR A 277 2.58 -6.17 22.57
N PRO A 278 2.27 -6.76 21.40
CA PRO A 278 0.95 -7.28 21.16
C PRO A 278 0.67 -8.29 22.30
N ALA A 279 -0.51 -8.18 22.92
CA ALA A 279 -0.99 -9.24 23.80
C ALA A 279 -0.67 -10.57 23.11
N PRO A 280 -0.08 -11.56 23.83
CA PRO A 280 0.36 -12.80 23.21
C PRO A 280 -0.78 -13.27 22.31
N SER A 281 -0.48 -13.37 21.03
CA SER A 281 -1.46 -13.76 20.02
C SER A 281 -2.05 -15.09 20.49
N ALA A 282 -3.26 -15.03 21.03
CA ALA A 282 -4.11 -16.19 21.20
C ALA A 282 -4.57 -16.66 19.81
N LEU A 283 -3.61 -16.96 18.97
CA LEU A 283 -3.74 -17.91 17.89
C LEU A 283 -3.53 -19.30 18.52
N GLU A 284 -4.42 -19.65 19.43
CA GLU A 284 -4.79 -21.04 19.50
C GLU A 284 -5.31 -21.40 18.10
N PRO A 285 -4.74 -22.43 17.45
CA PRO A 285 -5.28 -22.89 16.19
C PRO A 285 -6.76 -23.18 16.45
N ALA A 286 -7.63 -22.59 15.63
CA ALA A 286 -9.06 -22.85 15.69
C ALA A 286 -9.24 -24.36 15.86
N PRO A 287 -10.07 -24.84 16.82
CA PRO A 287 -10.27 -26.25 17.01
C PRO A 287 -10.68 -26.85 15.65
N SER A 288 -9.98 -27.89 15.27
CA SER A 288 -10.26 -28.64 14.03
C SER A 288 -11.78 -28.88 13.96
N PRO A 289 -12.43 -28.64 12.83
CA PRO A 289 -13.85 -28.88 12.72
C PRO A 289 -14.11 -30.32 13.16
N ALA A 290 -15.04 -30.49 14.12
CA ALA A 290 -15.45 -31.78 14.57
C ALA A 290 -15.83 -32.66 13.37
N PRO A 291 -15.47 -33.97 13.37
CA PRO A 291 -15.87 -34.86 12.28
C PRO A 291 -17.39 -34.80 12.12
N PRO A 292 -17.88 -34.92 10.89
CA PRO A 292 -19.31 -34.86 10.65
C PRO A 292 -20.01 -35.93 11.52
N VAL A 293 -20.97 -35.47 12.31
CA VAL A 293 -21.81 -36.36 13.12
C VAL A 293 -22.60 -37.19 12.10
N GLU A 294 -22.38 -38.51 12.09
CA GLU A 294 -23.22 -39.43 11.35
C GLU A 294 -24.67 -39.25 11.80
N PRO A 295 -25.63 -39.15 10.86
CA PRO A 295 -27.02 -39.07 11.24
C PRO A 295 -27.42 -40.35 12.00
N ALA A 296 -28.00 -40.18 13.18
CA ALA A 296 -28.52 -41.28 13.96
C ALA A 296 -29.49 -42.13 13.13
N PRO A 297 -29.49 -43.47 13.27
CA PRO A 297 -30.40 -44.33 12.53
C PRO A 297 -31.83 -43.96 12.87
N ALA A 298 -32.65 -43.82 11.82
CA ALA A 298 -34.09 -43.52 11.95
C ALA A 298 -34.78 -44.60 12.79
N GLU A 299 -35.47 -44.18 13.83
CA GLU A 299 -36.38 -45.06 14.59
C GLU A 299 -37.48 -45.60 13.67
N PRO A 300 -37.86 -46.88 13.82
CA PRO A 300 -38.91 -47.47 13.00
C PRO A 300 -40.29 -46.87 13.36
N ALA A 301 -40.98 -46.42 12.35
CA ALA A 301 -42.36 -45.92 12.46
C ALA A 301 -43.29 -46.94 13.15
N THR A 302 -43.83 -46.54 14.29
CA THR A 302 -44.94 -47.27 14.93
C THR A 302 -46.20 -47.07 14.11
N LYS A 303 -46.77 -48.20 13.72
CA LYS A 303 -48.05 -48.32 12.99
C LYS A 303 -49.20 -47.94 13.88
N ASP A 304 -50.13 -47.22 13.28
CA ASP A 304 -51.60 -47.28 13.40
C ASP A 304 -52.20 -47.33 14.80
N GLU A 305 -52.79 -46.25 15.25
CA GLU A 305 -54.03 -46.30 16.04
C GLU A 305 -55.16 -45.59 15.31
N GLU A 306 -56.19 -46.38 15.03
CA GLU A 306 -57.47 -46.06 14.42
C GLU A 306 -58.26 -45.05 15.27
N PRO A 307 -59.02 -44.15 14.68
CA PRO A 307 -59.94 -43.30 15.48
C PRO A 307 -61.24 -43.99 15.80
N THR A 308 -61.45 -44.29 17.06
CA THR A 308 -62.79 -44.71 17.55
C THR A 308 -63.76 -43.54 17.47
N LYS A 309 -64.87 -43.81 16.69
CA LYS A 309 -66.10 -43.06 16.72
C LYS A 309 -66.77 -43.23 18.09
N THR A 310 -67.14 -42.17 18.74
CA THR A 310 -68.27 -42.16 19.66
C THR A 310 -69.25 -41.07 19.28
N ALA A 311 -70.41 -41.52 18.93
CA ALA A 311 -71.58 -40.73 18.71
C ALA A 311 -72.32 -40.45 20.05
N GLY A 312 -72.99 -39.32 20.16
CA GLY A 312 -74.31 -39.20 20.76
C GLY A 312 -74.30 -38.71 22.25
N LYS A 313 -74.67 -37.60 22.57
CA LYS A 313 -75.98 -37.01 22.87
C LYS A 313 -75.89 -35.59 23.21
#